data_a8d13e61ef1d5b263bd4deff45587e54
#
_entry.id   a8d13e61ef1d5b263bd4deff45587e54
#
_cell.length_a   1.000
_cell.length_b   1.000
_cell.length_c   1.000
_cell.angle_alpha   90.00
_cell.angle_beta   90.00
_cell.angle_gamma   90.00
#
_symmetry.space_group_name_H-M   'P 1'
#
loop_
_entity.id
_entity.type
_entity.pdbx_description
1 polymer ?
#
loop_
_entity_poly.entity_id
_entity_poly.type
_entity_poly.pdbx_seq_one_letter_code
_entity_poly.pdbx_strand_id
1 'polypeptide(L)'
;MKDKRGFTLIELVIVLALLGIILSLIFTPITFAFKNFGTQNEKTNIISTARYTMDYLTREIRKSGSVEIDGDDIKIGTVTYKLQNRILYKDDSDLIEGIDELNIDYVDNDEDRISIEIIIRDSANKEHKISSIINIR
;
A
#
# COMPACT_ATOMS: atom_id res chain seq x y z
N MET A 1 -46.45 2.03 52.21
CA MET A 1 -45.37 3.05 52.36
C MET A 1 -44.23 2.65 51.44
N LYS A 2 -43.91 3.46 50.43
CA LYS A 2 -42.79 3.21 49.53
C LYS A 2 -41.50 3.66 50.21
N ASP A 3 -40.59 2.72 50.54
CA ASP A 3 -39.27 2.99 51.12
C ASP A 3 -38.44 3.79 50.10
N LYS A 4 -38.25 5.08 50.34
CA LYS A 4 -37.41 5.97 49.59
C LYS A 4 -35.99 5.88 50.17
N ARG A 5 -35.28 4.78 49.89
CA ARG A 5 -33.87 4.69 50.21
C ARG A 5 -33.09 5.51 49.17
N GLY A 6 -32.45 6.58 49.58
CA GLY A 6 -31.55 7.35 48.76
C GLY A 6 -30.18 6.68 48.69
N PHE A 7 -29.46 6.88 47.60
CA PHE A 7 -28.06 6.44 47.47
C PHE A 7 -27.17 7.16 48.47
N THR A 8 -26.28 6.42 49.11
CA THR A 8 -25.25 7.00 49.96
C THR A 8 -24.09 7.58 49.15
N LEU A 9 -23.42 8.58 49.65
CA LEU A 9 -22.25 9.22 49.01
C LEU A 9 -21.16 8.19 48.73
N ILE A 10 -20.95 7.24 49.64
CA ILE A 10 -19.95 6.19 49.53
C ILE A 10 -20.29 5.20 48.37
N GLU A 11 -21.54 4.88 48.18
CA GLU A 11 -22.01 4.03 47.09
C GLU A 11 -21.74 4.68 45.74
N LEU A 12 -21.98 6.00 45.62
CA LEU A 12 -21.69 6.74 44.41
C LEU A 12 -20.17 6.74 44.08
N VAL A 13 -19.29 6.95 45.08
CA VAL A 13 -17.86 6.92 44.91
C VAL A 13 -17.36 5.55 44.45
N ILE A 14 -17.88 4.46 45.04
CA ILE A 14 -17.53 3.10 44.65
C ILE A 14 -17.93 2.82 43.19
N VAL A 15 -19.15 3.21 42.80
CA VAL A 15 -19.63 3.03 41.43
C VAL A 15 -18.78 3.79 40.44
N LEU A 16 -18.38 5.05 40.72
CA LEU A 16 -17.51 5.84 39.85
C LEU A 16 -16.11 5.22 39.73
N ALA A 17 -15.57 4.71 40.84
CA ALA A 17 -14.28 4.03 40.83
C ALA A 17 -14.31 2.75 39.96
N LEU A 18 -15.33 1.91 40.11
CA LEU A 18 -15.52 0.72 39.30
C LEU A 18 -15.71 1.05 37.80
N LEU A 19 -16.50 2.08 37.52
CA LEU A 19 -16.72 2.57 36.15
C LEU A 19 -15.39 3.03 35.51
N GLY A 20 -14.55 3.74 36.24
CA GLY A 20 -13.22 4.14 35.78
C GLY A 20 -12.32 2.95 35.41
N ILE A 21 -12.33 1.89 36.25
CA ILE A 21 -11.59 0.65 35.97
C ILE A 21 -12.10 -0.03 34.71
N ILE A 22 -13.42 -0.20 34.57
CA ILE A 22 -14.03 -0.83 33.42
C ILE A 22 -13.71 -0.06 32.13
N LEU A 23 -13.84 1.27 32.15
CA LEU A 23 -13.52 2.11 31.00
C LEU A 23 -12.05 1.96 30.60
N SER A 24 -11.11 1.94 31.56
CA SER A 24 -9.68 1.78 31.25
C SER A 24 -9.37 0.45 30.56
N LEU A 25 -10.04 -0.64 30.95
CA LEU A 25 -9.88 -1.96 30.35
C LEU A 25 -10.40 -2.00 28.89
N ILE A 26 -11.41 -1.21 28.55
CA ILE A 26 -12.00 -1.15 27.21
C ILE A 26 -11.21 -0.22 26.29
N PHE A 27 -10.75 0.92 26.76
CA PHE A 27 -10.04 1.91 25.93
C PHE A 27 -8.71 1.41 25.36
N THR A 28 -7.97 0.60 26.12
CA THR A 28 -6.67 0.08 25.67
C THR A 28 -6.75 -0.78 24.42
N PRO A 29 -7.59 -1.84 24.34
CA PRO A 29 -7.70 -2.66 23.14
C PRO A 29 -8.30 -1.89 21.95
N ILE A 30 -9.18 -0.94 22.19
CA ILE A 30 -9.77 -0.11 21.12
C ILE A 30 -8.71 0.75 20.45
N THR A 31 -7.87 1.45 21.20
CA THR A 31 -6.79 2.28 20.63
C THR A 31 -5.75 1.45 19.89
N PHE A 32 -5.45 0.25 20.39
CA PHE A 32 -4.58 -0.69 19.71
C PHE A 32 -5.17 -1.20 18.39
N ALA A 33 -6.47 -1.51 18.37
CA ALA A 33 -7.17 -1.93 17.17
C ALA A 33 -7.14 -0.83 16.09
N PHE A 34 -7.45 0.42 16.43
CA PHE A 34 -7.41 1.54 15.47
C PHE A 34 -6.04 1.76 14.85
N LYS A 35 -4.96 1.68 15.65
CA LYS A 35 -3.58 1.79 15.12
C LYS A 35 -3.27 0.66 14.13
N ASN A 36 -3.67 -0.58 14.45
CA ASN A 36 -3.43 -1.72 13.58
C ASN A 36 -4.23 -1.65 12.28
N PHE A 37 -5.48 -1.17 12.32
CA PHE A 37 -6.30 -0.99 11.11
C PHE A 37 -5.67 0.00 10.13
N GLY A 38 -5.16 1.13 10.61
CA GLY A 38 -4.48 2.10 9.75
C GLY A 38 -3.27 1.49 9.02
N THR A 39 -2.40 0.82 9.75
CA THR A 39 -1.20 0.19 9.18
C THR A 39 -1.53 -0.97 8.22
N GLN A 40 -2.58 -1.75 8.51
CA GLN A 40 -3.00 -2.85 7.63
C GLN A 40 -3.60 -2.34 6.33
N ASN A 41 -4.43 -1.29 6.38
CA ASN A 41 -5.00 -0.67 5.19
C ASN A 41 -3.91 -0.10 4.28
N GLU A 42 -2.92 0.59 4.84
CA GLU A 42 -1.79 1.11 4.09
C GLU A 42 -1.02 -0.03 3.37
N LYS A 43 -0.67 -1.10 4.09
CA LYS A 43 0.02 -2.26 3.49
C LYS A 43 -0.80 -2.92 2.38
N THR A 44 -2.11 -3.05 2.58
CA THR A 44 -3.00 -3.62 1.56
C THR A 44 -3.03 -2.76 0.32
N ASN A 45 -3.10 -1.43 0.47
CA ASN A 45 -3.07 -0.49 -0.64
C ASN A 45 -1.74 -0.56 -1.40
N ILE A 46 -0.60 -0.56 -0.69
CA ILE A 46 0.74 -0.70 -1.29
C ILE A 46 0.84 -1.97 -2.12
N ILE A 47 0.48 -3.12 -1.53
CA ILE A 47 0.54 -4.41 -2.23
C ILE A 47 -0.40 -4.44 -3.44
N SER A 48 -1.60 -3.89 -3.31
CA SER A 48 -2.57 -3.85 -4.42
C SER A 48 -2.09 -2.95 -5.56
N THR A 49 -1.54 -1.77 -5.25
CA THR A 49 -0.95 -0.85 -6.24
C THR A 49 0.22 -1.51 -6.97
N ALA A 50 1.15 -2.12 -6.24
CA ALA A 50 2.31 -2.77 -6.83
C ALA A 50 1.90 -3.96 -7.74
N ARG A 51 0.94 -4.78 -7.31
CA ARG A 51 0.40 -5.89 -8.12
C ARG A 51 -0.33 -5.39 -9.37
N TYR A 52 -1.17 -4.38 -9.21
CA TYR A 52 -1.88 -3.78 -10.34
C TYR A 52 -0.91 -3.23 -11.39
N THR A 53 0.12 -2.50 -10.94
CA THR A 53 1.16 -1.97 -11.84
C THR A 53 1.91 -3.09 -12.54
N MET A 54 2.31 -4.13 -11.80
CA MET A 54 3.01 -5.29 -12.36
C MET A 54 2.16 -6.00 -13.42
N ASP A 55 0.89 -6.28 -13.11
CA ASP A 55 -0.04 -6.94 -14.02
C ASP A 55 -0.35 -6.09 -15.26
N TYR A 56 -0.45 -4.78 -15.08
CA TYR A 56 -0.66 -3.83 -16.16
C TYR A 56 0.54 -3.83 -17.12
N LEU A 57 1.75 -3.57 -16.61
CA LEU A 57 2.97 -3.52 -17.42
C LEU A 57 3.25 -4.87 -18.09
N THR A 58 3.06 -5.98 -17.38
CA THR A 58 3.23 -7.33 -17.96
C THR A 58 2.32 -7.53 -19.16
N ARG A 59 1.06 -7.10 -19.08
CA ARG A 59 0.11 -7.21 -20.20
C ARG A 59 0.50 -6.33 -21.37
N GLU A 60 0.90 -5.09 -21.13
CA GLU A 60 1.32 -4.17 -22.19
C GLU A 60 2.58 -4.68 -22.89
N ILE A 61 3.58 -5.17 -22.16
CA ILE A 61 4.80 -5.77 -22.72
C ILE A 61 4.48 -6.98 -23.59
N ARG A 62 3.67 -7.91 -23.08
CA ARG A 62 3.29 -9.12 -23.86
C ARG A 62 2.46 -8.79 -25.09
N LYS A 63 1.65 -7.73 -25.03
CA LYS A 63 0.82 -7.29 -26.17
C LYS A 63 1.65 -6.60 -27.22
N SER A 64 2.63 -5.81 -26.86
CA SER A 64 3.47 -5.05 -27.79
C SER A 64 4.56 -5.91 -28.42
N GLY A 65 5.10 -6.88 -27.67
CA GLY A 65 6.21 -7.72 -28.10
C GLY A 65 7.54 -6.99 -28.25
N SER A 66 7.62 -5.72 -27.84
CA SER A 66 8.85 -4.91 -27.88
C SER A 66 8.90 -3.94 -26.71
N VAL A 67 10.09 -3.81 -26.13
CA VAL A 67 10.39 -2.84 -25.08
C VAL A 67 11.69 -2.16 -25.45
N GLU A 68 11.75 -0.85 -25.35
CA GLU A 68 12.97 -0.06 -25.47
C GLU A 68 13.17 0.72 -24.18
N ILE A 69 14.38 0.68 -23.65
CA ILE A 69 14.74 1.37 -22.40
C ILE A 69 15.70 2.50 -22.77
N ASP A 70 15.28 3.75 -22.56
CA ASP A 70 16.08 4.95 -22.85
C ASP A 70 16.15 5.82 -21.58
N GLY A 71 17.16 5.54 -20.74
CA GLY A 71 17.31 6.17 -19.44
C GLY A 71 16.11 5.92 -18.51
N ASP A 72 15.41 6.99 -18.13
CA ASP A 72 14.24 6.92 -17.26
C ASP A 72 12.93 6.68 -18.03
N ASP A 73 12.99 6.74 -19.38
CA ASP A 73 11.82 6.54 -20.23
C ASP A 73 11.77 5.08 -20.73
N ILE A 74 10.61 4.46 -20.61
CA ILE A 74 10.37 3.09 -21.02
C ILE A 74 9.34 3.10 -22.14
N LYS A 75 9.74 2.67 -23.33
CA LYS A 75 8.83 2.53 -24.46
C LYS A 75 8.38 1.09 -24.59
N ILE A 76 7.07 0.88 -24.51
CA ILE A 76 6.42 -0.42 -24.73
C ILE A 76 5.61 -0.30 -26.02
N GLY A 77 6.13 -0.85 -27.11
CA GLY A 77 5.55 -0.65 -28.45
C GLY A 77 5.65 0.83 -28.87
N THR A 78 4.50 1.50 -29.03
CA THR A 78 4.44 2.92 -29.41
C THR A 78 4.16 3.85 -28.25
N VAL A 79 4.02 3.33 -27.02
CA VAL A 79 3.61 4.05 -25.82
C VAL A 79 4.81 4.31 -24.93
N THR A 80 4.98 5.52 -24.46
CA THR A 80 6.04 5.89 -23.52
C THR A 80 5.53 5.90 -22.09
N TYR A 81 6.28 5.25 -21.20
CA TYR A 81 6.04 5.23 -19.77
C TYR A 81 7.18 5.95 -19.05
N LYS A 82 6.84 6.77 -18.07
CA LYS A 82 7.81 7.53 -17.29
C LYS A 82 7.37 7.59 -15.83
N LEU A 83 8.28 7.32 -14.90
CA LEU A 83 8.04 7.53 -13.48
C LEU A 83 8.56 8.89 -13.05
N GLN A 84 7.67 9.77 -12.57
CA GLN A 84 8.04 11.08 -12.05
C GLN A 84 7.17 11.43 -10.84
N ASN A 85 7.78 11.96 -9.78
CA ASN A 85 7.09 12.37 -8.55
C ASN A 85 6.18 11.27 -7.96
N ARG A 86 6.59 10.01 -8.00
CA ARG A 86 5.82 8.85 -7.55
C ARG A 86 4.56 8.55 -8.38
N ILE A 87 4.47 9.12 -9.58
CA ILE A 87 3.38 8.87 -10.53
C ILE A 87 3.96 8.22 -11.77
N LEU A 88 3.41 7.09 -12.17
CA LEU A 88 3.69 6.47 -13.46
C LEU A 88 2.80 7.13 -14.51
N TYR A 89 3.42 7.75 -15.48
CA TYR A 89 2.77 8.40 -16.63
C TYR A 89 2.71 7.43 -17.81
N LYS A 90 1.68 7.60 -18.61
CA LYS A 90 1.51 6.97 -19.93
C LYS A 90 1.24 8.07 -20.94
N ASP A 91 2.17 8.31 -21.89
CA ASP A 91 2.06 9.37 -22.90
C ASP A 91 1.65 10.72 -22.27
N ASP A 92 2.35 11.14 -21.20
CA ASP A 92 2.10 12.36 -20.41
C ASP A 92 0.78 12.40 -19.62
N SER A 93 0.05 11.29 -19.55
CA SER A 93 -1.18 11.18 -18.73
C SER A 93 -0.89 10.37 -17.46
N ASP A 94 -1.43 10.83 -16.32
CA ASP A 94 -1.32 10.12 -15.04
C ASP A 94 -1.99 8.75 -15.14
N LEU A 95 -1.24 7.70 -14.79
CA LEU A 95 -1.74 6.34 -14.87
C LEU A 95 -1.89 5.71 -13.49
N ILE A 96 -0.82 5.71 -12.69
CA ILE A 96 -0.80 5.06 -11.37
C ILE A 96 0.04 5.92 -10.42
N GLU A 97 -0.52 6.23 -9.25
CA GLU A 97 0.16 6.99 -8.19
C GLU A 97 0.75 6.05 -7.12
N GLY A 98 1.75 6.56 -6.42
CA GLY A 98 2.30 5.91 -5.21
C GLY A 98 3.44 4.94 -5.48
N ILE A 99 4.10 4.99 -6.64
CA ILE A 99 5.27 4.18 -6.97
C ILE A 99 6.52 4.98 -6.65
N ASP A 100 7.43 4.45 -5.83
CA ASP A 100 8.69 5.14 -5.52
C ASP A 100 9.77 4.86 -6.55
N GLU A 101 9.90 3.61 -7.00
CA GLU A 101 10.89 3.22 -8.01
C GLU A 101 10.29 2.16 -8.95
N LEU A 102 10.61 2.28 -10.23
CA LEU A 102 10.27 1.31 -11.27
C LEU A 102 11.53 1.02 -12.07
N ASN A 103 12.03 -0.19 -11.97
CA ASN A 103 13.19 -0.66 -12.73
C ASN A 103 12.74 -1.71 -13.74
N ILE A 104 13.09 -1.50 -15.01
CA ILE A 104 12.84 -2.45 -16.09
C ILE A 104 14.16 -2.64 -16.81
N ASP A 105 14.64 -3.88 -16.85
CA ASP A 105 15.93 -4.22 -17.44
C ASP A 105 15.85 -5.54 -18.21
N TYR A 106 16.74 -5.70 -19.19
CA TYR A 106 16.93 -6.98 -19.87
C TYR A 106 17.68 -7.97 -18.97
N VAL A 107 17.22 -9.21 -18.92
CA VAL A 107 17.86 -10.27 -18.13
C VAL A 107 18.98 -10.89 -18.95
N ASP A 108 20.20 -10.89 -18.41
CA ASP A 108 21.37 -11.54 -19.04
C ASP A 108 21.70 -11.03 -20.47
N ASN A 109 21.36 -9.76 -20.80
CA ASN A 109 21.40 -9.18 -22.14
C ASN A 109 20.55 -9.94 -23.18
N ASP A 110 19.56 -10.68 -22.74
CA ASP A 110 18.59 -11.36 -23.58
C ASP A 110 17.37 -10.44 -23.81
N GLU A 111 17.22 -9.95 -25.04
CA GLU A 111 16.13 -9.03 -25.42
C GLU A 111 14.73 -9.67 -25.31
N ASP A 112 14.65 -10.99 -25.27
CA ASP A 112 13.40 -11.73 -25.10
C ASP A 112 12.99 -11.88 -23.63
N ARG A 113 13.87 -11.50 -22.66
CA ARG A 113 13.62 -11.63 -21.23
C ARG A 113 13.75 -10.28 -20.52
N ILE A 114 12.67 -9.83 -19.91
CA ILE A 114 12.61 -8.56 -19.18
C ILE A 114 12.34 -8.80 -17.70
N SER A 115 13.12 -8.17 -16.86
CA SER A 115 12.93 -8.04 -15.43
C SER A 115 12.18 -6.75 -15.14
N ILE A 116 11.09 -6.83 -14.37
CA ILE A 116 10.39 -5.67 -13.83
C ILE A 116 10.50 -5.70 -12.32
N GLU A 117 10.89 -4.60 -11.73
CA GLU A 117 10.96 -4.39 -10.30
C GLU A 117 10.23 -3.11 -9.91
N ILE A 118 9.32 -3.21 -8.94
CA ILE A 118 8.51 -2.11 -8.42
C ILE A 118 8.79 -1.99 -6.94
N ILE A 119 9.16 -0.80 -6.48
CA ILE A 119 9.38 -0.48 -5.07
C ILE A 119 8.40 0.60 -4.65
N ILE A 120 7.71 0.36 -3.53
CA ILE A 120 6.81 1.30 -2.88
C ILE A 120 7.19 1.39 -1.40
N ARG A 121 7.29 2.61 -0.85
CA ARG A 121 7.61 2.86 0.56
C ARG A 121 6.34 3.19 1.35
N ASP A 122 6.23 2.63 2.53
CA ASP A 122 5.17 2.97 3.47
C ASP A 122 5.48 4.28 4.25
N SER A 123 4.53 4.73 5.06
CA SER A 123 4.68 5.93 5.90
C SER A 123 5.84 5.85 6.90
N ALA A 124 6.31 4.64 7.23
CA ALA A 124 7.49 4.39 8.06
C ALA A 124 8.79 4.30 7.23
N ASN A 125 8.75 4.62 5.93
CA ASN A 125 9.85 4.52 4.97
C ASN A 125 10.38 3.08 4.78
N LYS A 126 9.55 2.08 5.05
CA LYS A 126 9.87 0.68 4.79
C LYS A 126 9.55 0.33 3.34
N GLU A 127 10.52 -0.29 2.67
CA GLU A 127 10.38 -0.71 1.28
C GLU A 127 9.55 -1.99 1.14
N HIS A 128 8.65 -1.97 0.17
CA HIS A 128 7.88 -3.11 -0.30
C HIS A 128 8.21 -3.32 -1.78
N LYS A 129 8.90 -4.40 -2.07
CA LYS A 129 9.42 -4.74 -3.39
C LYS A 129 8.66 -5.89 -4.00
N ILE A 130 8.27 -5.74 -5.26
CA ILE A 130 7.71 -6.81 -6.10
C ILE A 130 8.55 -6.87 -7.37
N SER A 131 8.97 -8.07 -7.76
CA SER A 131 9.72 -8.30 -8.99
C SER A 131 9.14 -9.47 -9.78
N SER A 132 9.26 -9.40 -11.10
CA SER A 132 8.84 -10.45 -12.03
C SER A 132 9.75 -10.49 -13.24
N ILE A 133 9.97 -11.67 -13.78
CA ILE A 133 10.66 -11.85 -15.07
C ILE A 133 9.63 -12.29 -16.09
N ILE A 134 9.64 -11.65 -17.25
CA ILE A 134 8.68 -11.86 -18.34
C ILE A 134 9.45 -12.30 -19.57
N ASN A 135 8.97 -13.36 -20.23
CA ASN A 135 9.42 -13.69 -21.57
C ASN A 135 8.48 -13.01 -22.57
N ILE A 136 9.03 -12.29 -23.53
CA ILE A 136 8.28 -11.56 -24.56
C ILE A 136 7.76 -12.52 -25.64
N ARG A 137 8.48 -13.63 -25.88
CA ARG A 137 8.09 -14.70 -26.81
C ARG A 137 7.69 -15.97 -26.09
#